data_4fb71721a6f9c5240e1dc6ce6a3d0735
#
_entry.id   4fb71721a6f9c5240e1dc6ce6a3d0735
#
_cell.length_a   1.000
_cell.length_b   1.000
_cell.length_c   1.000
_cell.angle_alpha   90.00
_cell.angle_beta   90.00
_cell.angle_gamma   90.00
#
_symmetry.space_group_name_H-M   'P 1'
#
loop_
_entity.id
_entity.type
_entity.pdbx_description
1 polymer ?
#
loop_
_entity_poly.entity_id
_entity_poly.type
_entity_poly.pdbx_seq_one_letter_code
_entity_poly.pdbx_strand_id
1 'polypeptide(L)'
;MRAVILGLVAVSLALAGCGGWFRPRPVTLEATRPPTGDAARPPAPEPPKVAEQLTRVASELSELQNVVAKLMASSRQLEDQLIYLQRRVGELESQSRSRAPSPPSGFAPPAPMPAPPVPLLRSATTTPAEDLYRMGVEKLEAKELDAALLILYDLVTTYPDHPLRESAQFLVADALYQQKDYRGALAELEALVGAVPTGAKVPDALLKIGLCQRSLGDSALARRTWQRLVREYPESVAARQARVLLRG
;
A
#
# COMPACT_ATOMS: atom_id res chain seq x y z
N MET A 1 19.76 -7.69 32.62
CA MET A 1 21.08 -7.03 32.75
C MET A 1 21.38 -6.23 31.47
N ARG A 2 21.77 -4.99 31.63
CA ARG A 2 22.30 -3.99 30.66
C ARG A 2 21.19 -3.29 29.86
N ALA A 3 20.73 -2.18 30.27
CA ALA A 3 21.32 -0.84 30.51
C ALA A 3 21.10 0.08 29.30
N VAL A 4 20.15 0.92 29.52
CA VAL A 4 19.77 2.23 28.98
C VAL A 4 20.98 3.14 28.73
N ILE A 5 21.05 3.81 27.58
CA ILE A 5 21.77 5.07 27.43
C ILE A 5 20.83 6.08 26.74
N LEU A 6 20.32 6.99 27.55
CA LEU A 6 19.76 8.28 27.15
C LEU A 6 20.92 9.19 26.70
N GLY A 7 20.85 9.70 25.49
CA GLY A 7 21.71 10.78 24.99
C GLY A 7 20.95 12.09 24.89
N LEU A 8 21.03 12.91 25.92
CA LEU A 8 20.58 14.30 25.95
C LEU A 8 21.65 15.15 25.22
N VAL A 9 21.30 15.72 24.07
CA VAL A 9 22.12 16.75 23.40
C VAL A 9 21.56 18.11 23.78
N ALA A 10 22.20 18.74 24.71
CA ALA A 10 22.03 20.16 25.03
C ALA A 10 22.81 21.01 23.99
N VAL A 11 22.08 21.78 23.18
CA VAL A 11 22.69 22.80 22.32
C VAL A 11 22.73 24.11 23.10
N SER A 12 23.94 24.47 23.58
CA SER A 12 24.22 25.77 24.15
C SER A 12 24.53 26.76 23.01
N LEU A 13 23.64 27.74 22.81
CA LEU A 13 23.94 28.91 21.96
C LEU A 13 24.64 29.97 22.83
N ALA A 14 25.91 30.16 22.61
CA ALA A 14 26.65 31.33 23.08
C ALA A 14 26.50 32.47 22.08
N LEU A 15 25.81 33.53 22.45
CA LEU A 15 25.83 34.83 21.77
C LEU A 15 26.77 35.77 22.49
N ALA A 16 27.94 35.92 21.91
CA ALA A 16 28.91 37.00 22.28
C ALA A 16 28.57 38.27 21.49
N GLY A 17 28.52 39.32 22.19
CA GLY A 17 28.14 40.65 21.94
C GLY A 17 28.84 41.43 20.83
N CYS A 18 28.15 42.48 20.40
CA CYS A 18 28.76 43.71 19.90
C CYS A 18 27.91 44.88 20.36
N GLY A 19 28.52 45.68 21.22
CA GLY A 19 27.96 46.92 21.71
C GLY A 19 27.92 47.98 20.63
N GLY A 20 26.82 48.66 20.51
CA GLY A 20 26.64 49.85 19.71
C GLY A 20 25.82 50.87 20.50
N TRP A 21 26.47 51.94 20.84
CA TRP A 21 25.96 53.08 21.56
C TRP A 21 24.68 53.66 20.89
N PHE A 22 23.57 53.61 21.59
CA PHE A 22 22.41 54.44 21.29
C PHE A 22 22.10 55.30 22.53
N ARG A 23 22.48 56.61 22.49
CA ARG A 23 22.05 57.60 23.47
C ARG A 23 20.57 57.92 23.21
N PRO A 24 19.66 57.90 24.19
CA PRO A 24 18.31 58.41 24.03
C PRO A 24 18.36 59.95 24.07
N ARG A 25 17.79 60.59 23.05
CA ARG A 25 17.48 62.02 23.09
C ARG A 25 16.25 62.25 23.95
N PRO A 26 16.20 63.27 24.81
CA PRO A 26 14.98 63.62 25.52
C PRO A 26 13.98 64.24 24.55
N VAL A 27 12.82 63.62 24.43
CA VAL A 27 11.67 64.17 23.70
C VAL A 27 10.92 65.09 24.68
N THR A 28 10.99 66.40 24.45
CA THR A 28 10.13 67.41 25.09
C THR A 28 8.68 67.11 24.73
N LEU A 29 7.87 66.87 25.76
CA LEU A 29 6.42 66.80 25.64
C LEU A 29 5.85 68.21 25.40
N GLU A 30 5.56 68.52 24.15
CA GLU A 30 4.75 69.68 23.80
C GLU A 30 3.30 69.26 23.84
N ALA A 31 2.58 69.85 24.78
CA ALA A 31 1.15 69.62 24.98
C ALA A 31 0.39 70.31 23.84
N THR A 32 -0.02 69.54 22.82
CA THR A 32 -0.93 70.02 21.78
C THR A 32 -2.34 69.50 22.06
N ARG A 33 -3.21 70.45 22.25
CA ARG A 33 -4.67 70.42 22.44
C ARG A 33 -5.37 69.47 21.46
N PRO A 34 -6.42 68.72 21.86
CA PRO A 34 -7.11 67.82 20.97
C PRO A 34 -7.96 68.58 19.95
N PRO A 35 -7.91 68.22 18.67
CA PRO A 35 -8.88 68.67 17.72
C PRO A 35 -10.19 67.88 17.91
N THR A 36 -11.25 68.61 18.22
CA THR A 36 -12.63 68.13 18.05
C THR A 36 -12.91 67.96 16.58
N GLY A 37 -12.93 66.74 16.13
CA GLY A 37 -13.34 66.35 14.78
C GLY A 37 -13.75 64.90 14.81
N ASP A 38 -14.95 64.60 14.35
CA ASP A 38 -15.49 63.25 14.12
C ASP A 38 -14.51 62.42 13.28
N ALA A 39 -13.57 61.80 13.92
CA ALA A 39 -12.72 60.78 13.28
C ALA A 39 -13.45 59.45 13.40
N ALA A 40 -13.97 58.96 12.28
CA ALA A 40 -14.54 57.64 12.11
C ALA A 40 -13.67 56.62 12.82
N ARG A 41 -14.25 55.91 13.79
CA ARG A 41 -13.64 54.79 14.50
C ARG A 41 -13.11 53.81 13.46
N PRO A 42 -11.83 53.46 13.45
CA PRO A 42 -11.34 52.44 12.52
C PRO A 42 -12.16 51.18 12.66
N PRO A 43 -12.48 50.47 11.57
CA PRO A 43 -13.23 49.23 11.63
C PRO A 43 -12.50 48.26 12.57
N ALA A 44 -13.29 47.63 13.45
CA ALA A 44 -12.78 46.62 14.36
C ALA A 44 -12.00 45.57 13.52
N PRO A 45 -10.81 45.09 13.99
CA PRO A 45 -10.07 44.08 13.26
C PRO A 45 -10.96 42.85 13.07
N GLU A 46 -11.14 42.47 11.81
CA GLU A 46 -11.85 41.24 11.48
C GLU A 46 -11.21 40.08 12.28
N PRO A 47 -12.02 39.19 12.89
CA PRO A 47 -11.46 38.03 13.60
C PRO A 47 -10.57 37.24 12.64
N PRO A 48 -9.37 36.87 13.07
CA PRO A 48 -8.36 36.39 12.16
C PRO A 48 -8.86 35.09 11.50
N LYS A 49 -8.85 35.04 10.17
CA LYS A 49 -9.10 33.85 9.35
C LYS A 49 -8.31 32.61 9.81
N VAL A 50 -7.27 32.84 10.61
CA VAL A 50 -6.45 31.83 11.29
C VAL A 50 -7.23 31.04 12.35
N ALA A 51 -8.17 31.66 13.08
CA ALA A 51 -8.97 30.96 14.09
C ALA A 51 -9.95 29.97 13.44
N GLU A 52 -10.55 30.35 12.32
CA GLU A 52 -11.41 29.45 11.54
C GLU A 52 -10.62 28.30 10.91
N GLN A 53 -9.40 28.57 10.44
CA GLN A 53 -8.51 27.53 9.92
C GLN A 53 -8.08 26.55 11.02
N LEU A 54 -7.77 27.04 12.22
CA LEU A 54 -7.41 26.18 13.37
C LEU A 54 -8.59 25.29 13.79
N THR A 55 -9.81 25.82 13.84
CA THR A 55 -11.00 25.02 14.16
C THR A 55 -11.26 23.96 13.10
N ARG A 56 -11.05 24.29 11.83
CA ARG A 56 -11.19 23.32 10.73
C ARG A 56 -10.16 22.21 10.80
N VAL A 57 -8.88 22.57 11.02
CA VAL A 57 -7.82 21.58 11.19
C VAL A 57 -8.05 20.70 12.42
N ALA A 58 -8.55 21.27 13.52
CA ALA A 58 -8.91 20.51 14.71
C ALA A 58 -10.04 19.49 14.46
N SER A 59 -11.07 19.88 13.67
CA SER A 59 -12.14 18.96 13.28
C SER A 59 -11.63 17.84 12.36
N GLU A 60 -10.80 18.16 11.38
CA GLU A 60 -10.18 17.16 10.47
C GLU A 60 -9.28 16.18 11.23
N LEU A 61 -8.51 16.66 12.22
CA LEU A 61 -7.71 15.79 13.11
C LEU A 61 -8.60 14.85 13.94
N SER A 62 -9.73 15.34 14.45
CA SER A 62 -10.68 14.52 15.20
C SER A 62 -11.30 13.44 14.31
N GLU A 63 -11.66 13.76 13.08
CA GLU A 63 -12.18 12.80 12.10
C GLU A 63 -11.13 11.73 11.75
N LEU A 64 -9.88 12.13 11.51
CA LEU A 64 -8.78 11.20 11.27
C LEU A 64 -8.54 10.26 12.47
N GLN A 65 -8.58 10.79 13.70
CA GLN A 65 -8.47 9.96 14.89
C GLN A 65 -9.59 8.93 15.00
N ASN A 66 -10.82 9.31 14.66
CA ASN A 66 -11.96 8.41 14.64
C ASN A 66 -11.81 7.32 13.56
N VAL A 67 -11.30 7.66 12.38
CA VAL A 67 -11.03 6.69 11.31
C VAL A 67 -9.94 5.71 11.74
N VAL A 68 -8.84 6.20 12.34
CA VAL A 68 -7.76 5.35 12.86
C VAL A 68 -8.27 4.41 13.94
N ALA A 69 -9.08 4.91 14.89
CA ALA A 69 -9.68 4.07 15.93
C ALA A 69 -10.57 2.96 15.33
N LYS A 70 -11.34 3.29 14.29
CA LYS A 70 -12.20 2.34 13.58
C LYS A 70 -11.41 1.27 12.84
N LEU A 71 -10.30 1.66 12.19
CA LEU A 71 -9.38 0.74 11.53
C LEU A 71 -8.69 -0.20 12.53
N MET A 72 -8.26 0.32 13.68
CA MET A 72 -7.67 -0.51 14.75
C MET A 72 -8.69 -1.50 15.34
N ALA A 73 -9.94 -1.08 15.48
CA ALA A 73 -11.00 -1.99 15.94
C ALA A 73 -11.28 -3.10 14.91
N SER A 74 -11.33 -2.78 13.62
CA SER A 74 -11.52 -3.77 12.56
C SER A 74 -10.32 -4.73 12.45
N SER A 75 -9.08 -4.23 12.62
CA SER A 75 -7.88 -5.07 12.64
C SER A 75 -7.93 -6.10 13.78
N ARG A 76 -8.30 -5.68 14.99
CA ARG A 76 -8.48 -6.60 16.12
C ARG A 76 -9.56 -7.64 15.87
N GLN A 77 -10.67 -7.24 15.26
CA GLN A 77 -11.73 -8.18 14.91
C GLN A 77 -11.25 -9.24 13.90
N LEU A 78 -10.41 -8.87 12.94
CA LEU A 78 -9.80 -9.81 12.00
C LEU A 78 -8.81 -10.76 12.70
N GLU A 79 -8.00 -10.24 13.63
CA GLU A 79 -7.09 -11.06 14.45
C GLU A 79 -7.86 -12.09 15.27
N ASP A 80 -8.96 -11.69 15.93
CA ASP A 80 -9.82 -12.60 16.69
C ASP A 80 -10.43 -13.69 15.79
N GLN A 81 -10.87 -13.33 14.58
CA GLN A 81 -11.36 -14.31 13.60
C GLN A 81 -10.27 -15.30 13.16
N LEU A 82 -9.05 -14.83 12.94
CA LEU A 82 -7.91 -15.71 12.61
C LEU A 82 -7.62 -16.70 13.73
N ILE A 83 -7.60 -16.25 14.98
CA ILE A 83 -7.39 -17.10 16.15
C ILE A 83 -8.50 -18.14 16.28
N TYR A 84 -9.77 -17.72 16.04
CA TYR A 84 -10.91 -18.64 16.04
C TYR A 84 -10.79 -19.71 14.98
N LEU A 85 -10.45 -19.32 13.73
CA LEU A 85 -10.29 -20.24 12.62
C LEU A 85 -9.11 -21.22 12.84
N GLN A 86 -7.97 -20.74 13.35
CA GLN A 86 -6.83 -21.59 13.70
C GLN A 86 -7.20 -22.64 14.74
N ARG A 87 -7.94 -22.23 15.79
CA ARG A 87 -8.44 -23.17 16.80
C ARG A 87 -9.36 -24.22 16.20
N ARG A 88 -10.26 -23.80 15.29
CA ARG A 88 -11.21 -24.70 14.62
C ARG A 88 -10.51 -25.70 13.70
N VAL A 89 -9.47 -25.27 13.00
CA VAL A 89 -8.62 -26.16 12.19
C VAL A 89 -7.95 -27.19 13.10
N GLY A 90 -7.35 -26.77 14.22
CA GLY A 90 -6.72 -27.69 15.19
C GLY A 90 -7.71 -28.70 15.79
N GLU A 91 -8.94 -28.30 16.06
CA GLU A 91 -9.99 -29.23 16.49
C GLU A 91 -10.35 -30.28 15.43
N LEU A 92 -10.50 -29.85 14.17
CA LEU A 92 -10.80 -30.75 13.05
C LEU A 92 -9.64 -31.72 12.78
N GLU A 93 -8.39 -31.26 12.87
CA GLU A 93 -7.22 -32.12 12.75
C GLU A 93 -7.12 -33.16 13.88
N SER A 94 -7.44 -32.77 15.13
CA SER A 94 -7.46 -33.68 16.25
C SER A 94 -8.59 -34.72 16.12
N GLN A 95 -9.76 -34.33 15.64
CA GLN A 95 -10.88 -35.24 15.35
C GLN A 95 -10.52 -36.21 14.20
N SER A 96 -9.81 -35.77 13.18
CA SER A 96 -9.39 -36.64 12.09
C SER A 96 -8.37 -37.70 12.55
N ARG A 97 -7.45 -37.33 13.45
CA ARG A 97 -6.48 -38.24 14.06
C ARG A 97 -7.14 -39.27 14.99
N SER A 98 -8.17 -38.85 15.75
CA SER A 98 -8.86 -39.79 16.64
C SER A 98 -9.83 -40.74 15.91
N ARG A 99 -10.16 -40.44 14.65
CA ARG A 99 -11.02 -41.29 13.81
C ARG A 99 -10.26 -42.30 12.95
N ALA A 100 -8.91 -42.30 12.99
CA ALA A 100 -8.10 -43.30 12.35
C ALA A 100 -8.35 -44.64 13.04
N PRO A 101 -8.82 -45.73 12.34
CA PRO A 101 -9.01 -47.01 12.94
C PRO A 101 -7.66 -47.56 13.37
N SER A 102 -7.57 -48.00 14.64
CA SER A 102 -6.40 -48.73 15.16
C SER A 102 -6.16 -49.96 14.32
N PRO A 103 -4.93 -50.25 13.89
CA PRO A 103 -4.64 -51.48 13.18
C PRO A 103 -4.93 -52.68 14.11
N PRO A 104 -5.59 -53.76 13.63
CA PRO A 104 -5.82 -54.94 14.42
C PRO A 104 -4.48 -55.61 14.75
N SER A 105 -4.19 -55.73 16.05
CA SER A 105 -3.06 -56.49 16.57
C SER A 105 -3.26 -57.95 16.26
N GLY A 106 -2.40 -58.50 15.42
CA GLY A 106 -2.28 -59.96 15.29
C GLY A 106 -2.26 -60.47 13.84
N PHE A 107 -1.18 -60.19 13.12
CA PHE A 107 -0.69 -61.11 12.08
C PHE A 107 0.82 -60.89 11.87
N ALA A 108 1.57 -62.01 11.91
CA ALA A 108 3.00 -62.05 11.62
C ALA A 108 3.28 -61.61 10.16
N PRO A 109 4.46 -61.00 9.88
CA PRO A 109 4.72 -60.46 8.55
C PRO A 109 4.99 -61.57 7.52
N PRO A 110 4.27 -61.62 6.40
CA PRO A 110 4.73 -62.33 5.22
C PRO A 110 5.83 -61.52 4.52
N ALA A 111 6.75 -62.26 3.86
CA ALA A 111 7.92 -61.77 3.13
C ALA A 111 7.60 -60.64 2.13
N PRO A 112 8.59 -59.77 1.80
CA PRO A 112 8.35 -58.57 0.99
C PRO A 112 8.01 -58.94 -0.46
N MET A 113 6.79 -58.79 -0.83
CA MET A 113 6.37 -58.66 -2.23
C MET A 113 6.69 -57.26 -2.74
N PRO A 114 7.11 -57.10 -4.01
CA PRO A 114 7.31 -55.76 -4.58
C PRO A 114 5.99 -54.97 -4.49
N ALA A 115 6.02 -53.86 -3.79
CA ALA A 115 4.89 -52.96 -3.63
C ALA A 115 4.40 -52.48 -5.01
N PRO A 116 3.08 -52.58 -5.29
CA PRO A 116 2.53 -51.85 -6.42
C PRO A 116 2.82 -50.35 -6.24
N PRO A 117 3.03 -49.62 -7.34
CA PRO A 117 3.28 -48.18 -7.23
C PRO A 117 2.09 -47.56 -6.46
N VAL A 118 2.33 -47.12 -5.23
CA VAL A 118 1.39 -46.34 -4.46
C VAL A 118 1.04 -45.11 -5.30
N PRO A 119 -0.22 -44.90 -5.68
CA PRO A 119 -0.59 -43.59 -6.20
C PRO A 119 -0.24 -42.63 -5.07
N LEU A 120 0.73 -41.76 -5.34
CA LEU A 120 0.99 -40.62 -4.48
C LEU A 120 -0.39 -40.01 -4.23
N LEU A 121 -0.89 -40.11 -3.00
CA LEU A 121 -2.01 -39.33 -2.52
C LEU A 121 -1.67 -37.90 -2.91
N ARG A 122 -2.25 -37.47 -4.03
CA ARG A 122 -2.30 -36.04 -4.38
C ARG A 122 -2.97 -35.37 -3.20
N SER A 123 -2.15 -34.82 -2.34
CA SER A 123 -2.56 -33.91 -1.29
C SER A 123 -3.61 -32.96 -1.86
N ALA A 124 -4.61 -32.66 -1.04
CA ALA A 124 -5.75 -31.78 -1.28
C ALA A 124 -5.64 -30.98 -2.57
N THR A 125 -6.48 -31.24 -3.53
CA THR A 125 -6.51 -30.71 -4.90
C THR A 125 -6.29 -29.20 -4.91
N THR A 126 -5.02 -28.79 -4.93
CA THR A 126 -4.68 -27.41 -5.24
C THR A 126 -5.03 -27.22 -6.71
N THR A 127 -5.92 -26.29 -7.00
CA THR A 127 -6.31 -25.99 -8.38
C THR A 127 -5.06 -25.68 -9.20
N PRO A 128 -4.83 -26.32 -10.37
CA PRO A 128 -3.65 -26.05 -11.19
C PRO A 128 -3.51 -24.57 -11.56
N ALA A 129 -2.28 -24.10 -11.71
CA ALA A 129 -2.00 -22.69 -12.01
C ALA A 129 -2.67 -22.22 -13.30
N GLU A 130 -2.73 -23.09 -14.31
CA GLU A 130 -3.38 -22.81 -15.59
C GLU A 130 -4.89 -22.61 -15.44
N ASP A 131 -5.53 -23.41 -14.58
CA ASP A 131 -6.95 -23.27 -14.30
C ASP A 131 -7.25 -22.00 -13.52
N LEU A 132 -6.43 -21.66 -12.50
CA LEU A 132 -6.55 -20.39 -11.77
C LEU A 132 -6.37 -19.19 -12.72
N TYR A 133 -5.39 -19.26 -13.62
CA TYR A 133 -5.17 -18.21 -14.59
C TYR A 133 -6.40 -18.03 -15.50
N ARG A 134 -6.91 -19.11 -16.07
CA ARG A 134 -8.06 -19.10 -16.95
C ARG A 134 -9.30 -18.54 -16.23
N MET A 135 -9.59 -19.04 -15.03
CA MET A 135 -10.70 -18.54 -14.20
C MET A 135 -10.54 -17.06 -13.85
N GLY A 136 -9.33 -16.62 -13.52
CA GLY A 136 -9.05 -15.21 -13.26
C GLY A 136 -9.30 -14.32 -14.46
N VAL A 137 -8.90 -14.74 -15.66
CA VAL A 137 -9.17 -14.01 -16.91
C VAL A 137 -10.66 -13.96 -17.19
N GLU A 138 -11.38 -15.08 -17.06
CA GLU A 138 -12.84 -15.15 -17.23
C GLU A 138 -13.56 -14.14 -16.31
N LYS A 139 -13.16 -14.08 -15.05
CA LYS A 139 -13.73 -13.13 -14.08
C LYS A 139 -13.42 -11.67 -14.43
N LEU A 140 -12.23 -11.39 -14.96
CA LEU A 140 -11.88 -10.05 -15.45
C LEU A 140 -12.77 -9.64 -16.64
N GLU A 141 -12.99 -10.54 -17.59
CA GLU A 141 -13.84 -10.30 -18.75
C GLU A 141 -15.31 -10.07 -18.32
N ALA A 142 -15.77 -10.82 -17.32
CA ALA A 142 -17.11 -10.66 -16.72
C ALA A 142 -17.23 -9.39 -15.86
N LYS A 143 -16.13 -8.61 -15.65
CA LYS A 143 -16.08 -7.44 -14.75
C LYS A 143 -16.32 -7.76 -13.28
N GLU A 144 -16.19 -9.01 -12.91
CA GLU A 144 -16.22 -9.48 -11.53
C GLU A 144 -14.83 -9.29 -10.88
N LEU A 145 -14.44 -8.02 -10.69
CA LEU A 145 -13.05 -7.65 -10.36
C LEU A 145 -12.56 -8.24 -9.02
N ASP A 146 -13.45 -8.29 -8.00
CA ASP A 146 -13.11 -8.84 -6.69
C ASP A 146 -12.84 -10.36 -6.76
N ALA A 147 -13.67 -11.08 -7.52
CA ALA A 147 -13.49 -12.52 -7.74
C ALA A 147 -12.22 -12.80 -8.54
N ALA A 148 -11.94 -11.99 -9.56
CA ALA A 148 -10.72 -12.09 -10.36
C ALA A 148 -9.47 -11.87 -9.49
N LEU A 149 -9.47 -10.85 -8.64
CA LEU A 149 -8.37 -10.56 -7.71
C LEU A 149 -8.10 -11.75 -6.79
N LEU A 150 -9.14 -12.32 -6.16
CA LEU A 150 -8.98 -13.46 -5.26
C LEU A 150 -8.32 -14.66 -5.95
N ILE A 151 -8.78 -15.00 -7.16
CA ILE A 151 -8.28 -16.14 -7.93
C ILE A 151 -6.84 -15.90 -8.42
N LEU A 152 -6.56 -14.70 -8.92
CA LEU A 152 -5.23 -14.37 -9.44
C LEU A 152 -4.19 -14.24 -8.32
N TYR A 153 -4.57 -13.73 -7.14
CA TYR A 153 -3.69 -13.72 -5.97
C TYR A 153 -3.41 -15.14 -5.47
N ASP A 154 -4.40 -16.05 -5.51
CA ASP A 154 -4.17 -17.45 -5.18
C ASP A 154 -3.10 -18.06 -6.11
N LEU A 155 -3.16 -17.80 -7.41
CA LEU A 155 -2.11 -18.23 -8.34
C LEU A 155 -0.74 -17.65 -7.98
N VAL A 156 -0.65 -16.33 -7.78
CA VAL A 156 0.62 -15.62 -7.51
C VAL A 156 1.29 -16.11 -6.22
N THR A 157 0.49 -16.43 -5.20
CA THR A 157 0.98 -16.86 -3.89
C THR A 157 1.28 -18.35 -3.81
N THR A 158 0.43 -19.19 -4.43
CA THR A 158 0.56 -20.65 -4.40
C THR A 158 1.64 -21.15 -5.37
N TYR A 159 1.86 -20.43 -6.48
CA TYR A 159 2.77 -20.84 -7.55
C TYR A 159 3.83 -19.76 -7.85
N PRO A 160 4.74 -19.45 -6.91
CA PRO A 160 5.67 -18.33 -7.02
C PRO A 160 6.67 -18.47 -8.19
N ASP A 161 6.99 -19.70 -8.59
CA ASP A 161 7.97 -19.98 -9.65
C ASP A 161 7.30 -20.38 -10.98
N HIS A 162 5.97 -20.29 -11.08
CA HIS A 162 5.25 -20.69 -12.28
C HIS A 162 5.39 -19.66 -13.40
N PRO A 163 5.54 -20.07 -14.68
CA PRO A 163 5.64 -19.12 -15.80
C PRO A 163 4.47 -18.12 -15.94
N LEU A 164 3.27 -18.52 -15.49
CA LEU A 164 2.09 -17.65 -15.52
C LEU A 164 2.06 -16.61 -14.39
N ARG A 165 2.93 -16.72 -13.38
CA ARG A 165 2.95 -15.81 -12.23
C ARG A 165 3.09 -14.34 -12.65
N GLU A 166 4.04 -14.03 -13.54
CA GLU A 166 4.25 -12.67 -14.04
C GLU A 166 2.99 -12.12 -14.72
N SER A 167 2.36 -12.94 -15.57
CA SER A 167 1.12 -12.57 -16.25
C SER A 167 -0.04 -12.41 -15.29
N ALA A 168 -0.17 -13.29 -14.29
CA ALA A 168 -1.21 -13.19 -13.27
C ALA A 168 -1.05 -11.93 -12.42
N GLN A 169 0.18 -11.61 -11.98
CA GLN A 169 0.46 -10.40 -11.21
C GLN A 169 0.15 -9.13 -12.01
N PHE A 170 0.45 -9.13 -13.31
CA PHE A 170 0.06 -8.03 -14.20
C PHE A 170 -1.48 -7.88 -14.27
N LEU A 171 -2.23 -9.00 -14.36
CA LEU A 171 -3.69 -8.98 -14.38
C LEU A 171 -4.29 -8.53 -13.04
N VAL A 172 -3.66 -8.88 -11.90
CA VAL A 172 -4.03 -8.33 -10.58
C VAL A 172 -3.95 -6.81 -10.61
N ALA A 173 -2.84 -6.26 -11.08
CA ALA A 173 -2.68 -4.81 -11.19
C ALA A 173 -3.68 -4.18 -12.17
N ASP A 174 -4.05 -4.88 -13.24
CA ASP A 174 -5.09 -4.42 -14.17
C ASP A 174 -6.46 -4.37 -13.53
N ALA A 175 -6.83 -5.38 -12.73
CA ALA A 175 -8.07 -5.41 -11.98
C ALA A 175 -8.16 -4.25 -10.98
N LEU A 176 -7.10 -4.02 -10.20
CA LEU A 176 -7.00 -2.90 -9.25
C LEU A 176 -7.12 -1.55 -9.97
N TYR A 177 -6.47 -1.39 -11.12
CA TYR A 177 -6.60 -0.19 -11.93
C TYR A 177 -8.04 0.04 -12.39
N GLN A 178 -8.75 -1.01 -12.81
CA GLN A 178 -10.17 -0.94 -13.20
C GLN A 178 -11.08 -0.59 -12.01
N GLN A 179 -10.75 -1.04 -10.79
CA GLN A 179 -11.41 -0.64 -9.55
C GLN A 179 -11.07 0.81 -9.12
N LYS A 180 -10.18 1.49 -9.84
CA LYS A 180 -9.63 2.81 -9.52
C LYS A 180 -8.73 2.81 -8.28
N ASP A 181 -8.32 1.66 -7.78
CA ASP A 181 -7.26 1.54 -6.80
C ASP A 181 -5.89 1.69 -7.48
N TYR A 182 -5.59 2.93 -7.86
CA TYR A 182 -4.35 3.25 -8.56
C TYR A 182 -3.11 3.06 -7.70
N ARG A 183 -3.25 3.14 -6.36
CA ARG A 183 -2.14 2.91 -5.43
C ARG A 183 -1.81 1.43 -5.32
N GLY A 184 -2.82 0.58 -5.15
CA GLY A 184 -2.66 -0.87 -5.15
C GLY A 184 -2.09 -1.37 -6.49
N ALA A 185 -2.67 -0.92 -7.62
CA ALA A 185 -2.16 -1.25 -8.95
C ALA A 185 -0.70 -0.84 -9.14
N LEU A 186 -0.31 0.35 -8.69
CA LEU A 186 1.07 0.84 -8.77
C LEU A 186 2.03 -0.06 -7.98
N ALA A 187 1.67 -0.42 -6.75
CA ALA A 187 2.49 -1.28 -5.89
C ALA A 187 2.72 -2.67 -6.52
N GLU A 188 1.68 -3.29 -7.07
CA GLU A 188 1.81 -4.59 -7.75
C GLU A 188 2.68 -4.54 -9.00
N LEU A 189 2.56 -3.48 -9.80
CA LEU A 189 3.38 -3.29 -11.00
C LEU A 189 4.84 -3.01 -10.67
N GLU A 190 5.11 -2.21 -9.65
CA GLU A 190 6.47 -1.95 -9.17
C GLU A 190 7.11 -3.23 -8.61
N ALA A 191 6.36 -4.03 -7.86
CA ALA A 191 6.80 -5.33 -7.38
C ALA A 191 7.12 -6.29 -8.54
N LEU A 192 6.28 -6.34 -9.59
CA LEU A 192 6.53 -7.13 -10.79
C LEU A 192 7.83 -6.72 -11.48
N VAL A 193 8.00 -5.42 -11.75
CA VAL A 193 9.21 -4.90 -12.42
C VAL A 193 10.46 -5.11 -11.56
N GLY A 194 10.35 -5.03 -10.24
CA GLY A 194 11.44 -5.30 -9.30
C GLY A 194 11.84 -6.76 -9.24
N ALA A 195 10.87 -7.67 -9.29
CA ALA A 195 11.10 -9.12 -9.22
C ALA A 195 11.69 -9.69 -10.52
N VAL A 196 11.23 -9.21 -11.67
CA VAL A 196 11.65 -9.72 -12.99
C VAL A 196 11.96 -8.53 -13.92
N PRO A 197 13.11 -7.87 -13.75
CA PRO A 197 13.45 -6.64 -14.50
C PRO A 197 13.52 -6.82 -16.04
N THR A 198 13.74 -8.02 -16.50
CA THR A 198 13.80 -8.39 -17.95
C THR A 198 12.58 -9.21 -18.38
N GLY A 199 11.53 -9.26 -17.57
CA GLY A 199 10.33 -10.01 -17.86
C GLY A 199 9.57 -9.53 -19.09
N ALA A 200 8.83 -10.43 -19.71
CA ALA A 200 8.07 -10.13 -20.94
C ALA A 200 6.98 -9.07 -20.69
N LYS A 201 6.46 -8.97 -19.45
CA LYS A 201 5.43 -8.01 -19.05
C LYS A 201 5.97 -6.66 -18.60
N VAL A 202 7.29 -6.51 -18.44
CA VAL A 202 7.90 -5.25 -17.97
C VAL A 202 7.54 -4.04 -18.82
N PRO A 203 7.56 -4.09 -20.17
CA PRO A 203 7.14 -2.94 -20.98
C PRO A 203 5.67 -2.53 -20.73
N ASP A 204 4.77 -3.51 -20.64
CA ASP A 204 3.35 -3.27 -20.37
C ASP A 204 3.15 -2.74 -18.95
N ALA A 205 3.90 -3.28 -17.97
CA ALA A 205 3.89 -2.81 -16.60
C ALA A 205 4.36 -1.34 -16.49
N LEU A 206 5.47 -0.96 -17.15
CA LEU A 206 5.95 0.42 -17.16
C LEU A 206 4.93 1.39 -17.78
N LEU A 207 4.24 0.98 -18.83
CA LEU A 207 3.17 1.78 -19.41
C LEU A 207 2.06 2.03 -18.37
N LYS A 208 1.62 0.97 -17.70
CA LYS A 208 0.54 1.01 -16.71
C LYS A 208 0.95 1.74 -15.43
N ILE A 209 2.21 1.61 -14.97
CA ILE A 209 2.78 2.42 -13.88
C ILE A 209 2.60 3.91 -14.19
N GLY A 210 2.98 4.36 -15.37
CA GLY A 210 2.79 5.75 -15.77
C GLY A 210 1.32 6.16 -15.81
N LEU A 211 0.40 5.28 -16.21
CA LEU A 211 -1.04 5.54 -16.15
C LEU A 211 -1.54 5.69 -14.72
N CYS A 212 -1.10 4.83 -13.80
CA CYS A 212 -1.41 4.93 -12.37
C CYS A 212 -0.91 6.25 -11.77
N GLN A 213 0.36 6.59 -12.01
CA GLN A 213 0.97 7.85 -11.55
C GLN A 213 0.20 9.07 -12.05
N ARG A 214 -0.19 9.10 -13.33
CA ARG A 214 -1.01 10.17 -13.89
C ARG A 214 -2.39 10.25 -13.22
N SER A 215 -3.03 9.10 -12.96
CA SER A 215 -4.34 9.05 -12.30
C SER A 215 -4.27 9.49 -10.83
N LEU A 216 -3.11 9.34 -10.19
CA LEU A 216 -2.82 9.84 -8.84
C LEU A 216 -2.45 11.33 -8.81
N GLY A 217 -2.34 11.99 -9.97
CA GLY A 217 -1.98 13.41 -10.09
C GLY A 217 -0.48 13.65 -10.38
N ASP A 218 0.35 12.62 -10.35
CA ASP A 218 1.81 12.72 -10.51
C ASP A 218 2.24 12.69 -11.99
N SER A 219 1.73 13.65 -12.77
CA SER A 219 1.98 13.72 -14.21
C SER A 219 3.47 13.81 -14.58
N ALA A 220 4.28 14.47 -13.74
CA ALA A 220 5.71 14.59 -13.97
C ALA A 220 6.41 13.22 -13.84
N LEU A 221 6.01 12.41 -12.85
CA LEU A 221 6.55 11.06 -12.65
C LEU A 221 6.09 10.12 -13.78
N ALA A 222 4.81 10.20 -14.17
CA ALA A 222 4.28 9.43 -15.29
C ALA A 222 5.09 9.68 -16.58
N ARG A 223 5.39 10.94 -16.89
CA ARG A 223 6.22 11.28 -18.06
C ARG A 223 7.62 10.66 -17.99
N ARG A 224 8.26 10.69 -16.82
CA ARG A 224 9.58 10.06 -16.62
C ARG A 224 9.52 8.54 -16.83
N THR A 225 8.50 7.88 -16.31
CA THR A 225 8.28 6.44 -16.46
C THR A 225 8.07 6.08 -17.93
N TRP A 226 7.24 6.82 -18.68
CA TRP A 226 7.05 6.59 -20.12
C TRP A 226 8.30 6.90 -20.95
N GLN A 227 9.08 7.91 -20.59
CA GLN A 227 10.38 8.18 -21.22
C GLN A 227 11.37 7.02 -20.98
N ARG A 228 11.40 6.45 -19.77
CA ARG A 228 12.17 5.25 -19.47
C ARG A 228 11.72 4.08 -20.35
N LEU A 229 10.42 3.81 -20.42
CA LEU A 229 9.85 2.75 -21.27
C LEU A 229 10.28 2.90 -22.72
N VAL A 230 10.17 4.09 -23.30
CA VAL A 230 10.55 4.34 -24.71
C VAL A 230 12.04 4.15 -24.95
N ARG A 231 12.90 4.47 -23.97
CA ARG A 231 14.35 4.32 -24.05
C ARG A 231 14.79 2.87 -23.90
N GLU A 232 14.21 2.14 -22.94
CA GLU A 232 14.63 0.78 -22.57
C GLU A 232 13.99 -0.29 -23.48
N TYR A 233 12.77 -0.04 -23.97
CA TYR A 233 11.99 -0.99 -24.78
C TYR A 233 11.42 -0.34 -26.05
N PRO A 234 12.24 0.25 -26.92
CA PRO A 234 11.79 1.11 -28.03
C PRO A 234 10.86 0.42 -29.04
N GLU A 235 11.00 -0.89 -29.21
CA GLU A 235 10.23 -1.67 -30.20
C GLU A 235 8.93 -2.25 -29.64
N SER A 236 8.70 -2.14 -28.31
CA SER A 236 7.50 -2.68 -27.68
C SER A 236 6.23 -1.94 -28.12
N VAL A 237 5.09 -2.65 -28.07
CA VAL A 237 3.77 -2.04 -28.29
C VAL A 237 3.51 -0.96 -27.24
N ALA A 238 3.87 -1.26 -26.00
CA ALA A 238 3.76 -0.32 -24.88
C ALA A 238 4.54 0.98 -25.10
N ALA A 239 5.76 0.90 -25.67
CA ALA A 239 6.55 2.11 -25.99
C ALA A 239 5.90 2.96 -27.09
N ARG A 240 5.25 2.35 -28.08
CA ARG A 240 4.48 3.10 -29.09
C ARG A 240 3.32 3.87 -28.46
N GLN A 241 2.60 3.26 -27.54
CA GLN A 241 1.53 3.91 -26.77
C GLN A 241 2.08 5.03 -25.86
N ALA A 242 3.20 4.77 -25.17
CA ALA A 242 3.85 5.77 -24.35
C ALA A 242 4.29 7.02 -25.15
N ARG A 243 4.78 6.86 -26.38
CA ARG A 243 5.11 8.00 -27.27
C ARG A 243 3.90 8.87 -27.56
N VAL A 244 2.70 8.29 -27.71
CA VAL A 244 1.46 9.05 -27.90
C VAL A 244 1.12 9.83 -26.64
N LEU A 245 1.20 9.17 -25.47
CA LEU A 245 0.92 9.81 -24.16
C LEU A 245 1.90 10.93 -23.79
N LEU A 246 3.13 10.88 -24.30
CA LEU A 246 4.15 11.91 -24.08
C LEU A 246 3.93 13.18 -24.91
N ARG A 247 3.16 13.11 -26.01
CA ARG A 247 2.88 14.23 -26.92
C ARG A 247 1.68 15.08 -26.48
N GLY A 248 0.76 14.48 -25.70
CA GLY A 248 -0.43 15.15 -25.12
C GLY A 248 -0.17 15.62 -23.71
#